data_d64835fea35ef04f1be6d6456cae5f12
#
_entry.id   d64835fea35ef04f1be6d6456cae5f12
#
_cell.length_a   1.000
_cell.length_b   1.000
_cell.length_c   1.000
_cell.angle_alpha   90.00
_cell.angle_beta   90.00
_cell.angle_gamma   90.00
#
_symmetry.space_group_name_H-M   'P 1'
#
loop_
_entity.id
_entity.type
_entity.pdbx_description
1 polymer ?
#
loop_
_entity_poly.entity_id
_entity_poly.type
_entity_poly.pdbx_seq_one_letter_code
_entity_poly.pdbx_strand_id
1 'polypeptide(L)'
;MRCLTINMYYYSSLFLILVLISGCLAAPSERIETDPELTAGYIEGDMVPSGSLRNIWRNETYRWPNRIIYYHINSYIDEEHRNHIVSAIHKIESISCLTFKEATTDQKYYVNVTSEEGGCFSYIGYLNRVQQLNLQNNEIGVGCFRLYTIVHEFLHALGFFHQQSAADRDEYVQIVEENITEGMEFNFDKYTQETVNDFGEKYDYGSVMHYGPYAFSKNGERTIVALEEGKEDVIGQRLELSETDIKKLNAMYKCPTVKE
;
A
#
# COMPACT_ATOMS: atom_id res chain seq x y z
N MET A 1 -0.36 -19.08 -26.37
CA MET A 1 -0.83 -18.94 -27.76
C MET A 1 -1.32 -20.29 -28.26
N ARG A 2 -2.63 -20.58 -28.23
CA ARG A 2 -3.20 -21.81 -28.79
C ARG A 2 -4.03 -21.40 -30.01
N CYS A 3 -3.54 -21.72 -31.19
CA CYS A 3 -4.28 -21.63 -32.45
C CYS A 3 -5.15 -22.86 -32.63
N LEU A 4 -6.43 -22.67 -32.80
CA LEU A 4 -7.37 -23.70 -33.18
C LEU A 4 -7.30 -23.92 -34.71
N THR A 5 -6.97 -25.15 -35.11
CA THR A 5 -6.99 -25.61 -36.48
C THR A 5 -8.43 -25.91 -36.92
N ILE A 6 -8.82 -25.38 -38.08
CA ILE A 6 -10.14 -25.60 -38.66
C ILE A 6 -10.06 -26.78 -39.64
N ASN A 7 -10.86 -27.83 -39.44
CA ASN A 7 -11.08 -28.90 -40.40
C ASN A 7 -12.24 -28.54 -41.32
N MET A 8 -11.98 -28.51 -42.63
CA MET A 8 -13.00 -28.33 -43.68
C MET A 8 -13.62 -29.67 -44.05
N TYR A 9 -14.94 -29.77 -43.99
CA TYR A 9 -15.69 -30.85 -44.55
C TYR A 9 -16.42 -30.38 -45.83
N TYR A 10 -16.21 -31.08 -46.96
CA TYR A 10 -16.90 -30.85 -48.20
C TYR A 10 -18.16 -31.69 -48.27
N TYR A 11 -19.32 -31.03 -48.45
CA TYR A 11 -20.55 -31.66 -48.92
C TYR A 11 -20.99 -31.00 -50.23
N SER A 12 -21.25 -31.82 -51.24
CA SER A 12 -21.65 -31.40 -52.58
C SER A 12 -23.06 -30.82 -52.56
N SER A 13 -23.22 -29.73 -53.34
CA SER A 13 -24.48 -29.04 -53.74
C SER A 13 -25.16 -28.13 -52.74
N LEU A 14 -24.63 -26.95 -52.58
CA LEU A 14 -25.14 -25.56 -52.53
C LEU A 14 -24.08 -24.70 -51.87
N PHE A 15 -23.50 -23.76 -52.64
CA PHE A 15 -22.49 -22.85 -52.09
C PHE A 15 -23.10 -21.85 -51.14
N LEU A 16 -22.96 -22.09 -49.84
CA LEU A 16 -23.09 -21.01 -48.83
C LEU A 16 -21.65 -20.73 -48.31
N ILE A 17 -21.04 -19.67 -48.81
CA ILE A 17 -19.74 -19.21 -48.31
C ILE A 17 -20.04 -18.51 -46.97
N LEU A 18 -19.88 -19.24 -45.86
CA LEU A 18 -19.79 -18.63 -44.54
C LEU A 18 -18.33 -18.19 -44.32
N VAL A 19 -18.05 -16.94 -44.54
CA VAL A 19 -16.77 -16.33 -44.13
C VAL A 19 -16.83 -16.13 -42.65
N LEU A 20 -16.33 -17.11 -41.89
CA LEU A 20 -16.02 -16.90 -40.47
C LEU A 20 -14.72 -16.11 -40.38
N ILE A 21 -14.83 -14.80 -40.17
CA ILE A 21 -13.71 -13.97 -39.80
C ILE A 21 -13.35 -14.38 -38.35
N SER A 22 -12.35 -15.24 -38.21
CA SER A 22 -11.72 -15.48 -36.91
C SER A 22 -10.91 -14.24 -36.53
N GLY A 23 -11.60 -13.28 -35.92
CA GLY A 23 -10.90 -12.21 -35.22
C GLY A 23 -10.11 -12.81 -34.07
N CYS A 24 -8.79 -12.81 -34.14
CA CYS A 24 -7.95 -12.94 -32.97
C CYS A 24 -8.22 -11.71 -32.09
N LEU A 25 -9.16 -11.82 -31.16
CA LEU A 25 -9.25 -10.88 -30.06
C LEU A 25 -7.98 -11.12 -29.24
N ALA A 26 -6.95 -10.28 -29.47
CA ALA A 26 -5.92 -10.13 -28.47
C ALA A 26 -6.66 -9.78 -27.18
N ALA A 27 -6.48 -10.59 -26.14
CA ALA A 27 -6.88 -10.18 -24.81
C ALA A 27 -6.28 -8.79 -24.58
N PRO A 28 -7.04 -7.82 -24.04
CA PRO A 28 -6.45 -6.56 -23.67
C PRO A 28 -5.23 -6.92 -22.81
N SER A 29 -4.05 -6.44 -23.22
CA SER A 29 -2.92 -6.43 -22.32
C SER A 29 -3.41 -5.59 -21.14
N GLU A 30 -3.71 -6.23 -20.00
CA GLU A 30 -3.85 -5.51 -18.76
C GLU A 30 -2.59 -4.66 -18.68
N ARG A 31 -2.76 -3.34 -18.85
CA ARG A 31 -1.68 -2.42 -18.51
C ARG A 31 -1.41 -2.73 -17.06
N ILE A 32 -0.20 -3.17 -16.75
CA ILE A 32 0.29 -3.20 -15.39
C ILE A 32 0.18 -1.74 -14.96
N GLU A 33 -0.89 -1.42 -14.25
CA GLU A 33 -1.08 -0.09 -13.66
C GLU A 33 0.07 0.01 -12.66
N THR A 34 1.01 0.90 -12.95
CA THR A 34 2.16 1.11 -12.08
C THR A 34 1.60 1.60 -10.76
N ASP A 35 1.73 0.78 -9.72
CA ASP A 35 1.29 1.13 -8.38
C ASP A 35 2.06 2.38 -7.93
N PRO A 36 1.38 3.52 -7.69
CA PRO A 36 2.06 4.76 -7.35
C PRO A 36 2.75 4.72 -5.98
N GLU A 37 2.43 3.77 -5.11
CA GLU A 37 3.16 3.49 -3.87
C GLU A 37 4.58 2.95 -4.15
N LEU A 38 4.81 2.31 -5.32
CA LEU A 38 6.10 1.76 -5.71
C LEU A 38 6.96 2.73 -6.55
N THR A 39 6.41 3.88 -6.94
CA THR A 39 7.06 4.78 -7.91
C THR A 39 7.75 6.00 -7.29
N ALA A 40 7.55 6.25 -5.99
CA ALA A 40 8.12 7.43 -5.33
C ALA A 40 9.66 7.38 -5.18
N GLY A 41 10.25 6.19 -5.32
CA GLY A 41 11.71 6.01 -5.34
C GLY A 41 12.38 6.11 -3.97
N TYR A 42 11.62 5.96 -2.90
CA TYR A 42 12.11 5.90 -1.53
C TYR A 42 12.36 4.45 -1.07
N ILE A 43 12.68 4.26 0.20
CA ILE A 43 12.85 2.93 0.79
C ILE A 43 11.50 2.22 0.74
N GLU A 44 11.53 0.98 0.29
CA GLU A 44 10.30 0.19 0.06
C GLU A 44 9.25 0.99 -0.75
N GLY A 45 9.70 1.76 -1.75
CA GLY A 45 8.87 2.53 -2.69
C GLY A 45 8.40 3.88 -2.14
N ASP A 46 7.76 3.92 -0.99
CA ASP A 46 6.99 5.04 -0.46
C ASP A 46 7.43 5.56 0.92
N MET A 47 8.38 4.88 1.58
CA MET A 47 8.85 5.28 2.90
C MET A 47 10.02 6.25 2.84
N VAL A 48 9.79 7.52 3.16
CA VAL A 48 10.85 8.54 3.20
C VAL A 48 11.77 8.31 4.39
N PRO A 49 13.09 8.09 4.19
CA PRO A 49 14.01 7.85 5.27
C PRO A 49 14.16 9.08 6.17
N SER A 50 14.04 8.88 7.48
CA SER A 50 14.26 9.91 8.48
C SER A 50 15.46 9.55 9.37
N GLY A 51 16.67 9.75 8.87
CA GLY A 51 17.88 9.40 9.64
C GLY A 51 18.07 7.89 9.81
N SER A 52 18.55 7.43 10.98
CA SER A 52 18.73 6.00 11.23
C SER A 52 17.38 5.31 11.48
N LEU A 53 16.89 4.54 10.51
CA LEU A 53 15.65 3.75 10.59
C LEU A 53 15.67 2.68 11.71
N ARG A 54 16.79 2.49 12.37
CA ARG A 54 17.06 1.29 13.19
C ARG A 54 16.21 1.09 14.44
N ASN A 55 15.32 2.02 14.86
CA ASN A 55 14.58 1.89 16.11
C ASN A 55 13.20 2.59 16.13
N ILE A 56 12.57 2.86 14.99
CA ILE A 56 11.37 3.68 14.97
C ILE A 56 10.20 3.00 15.69
N TRP A 57 10.02 1.71 15.55
CA TRP A 57 8.88 0.99 16.14
C TRP A 57 8.97 0.76 17.65
N ARG A 58 10.13 0.43 18.15
CA ARG A 58 10.33 0.23 19.59
C ARG A 58 10.50 1.53 20.34
N ASN A 59 10.96 2.58 19.65
CA ASN A 59 11.18 3.88 20.30
C ASN A 59 9.89 4.71 20.31
N GLU A 60 9.29 4.83 21.48
CA GLU A 60 8.06 5.61 21.70
C GLU A 60 8.20 7.10 21.34
N THR A 61 9.41 7.63 21.20
CA THR A 61 9.62 9.01 20.77
C THR A 61 9.14 9.30 19.34
N TYR A 62 8.99 8.26 18.52
CA TYR A 62 8.40 8.34 17.18
C TYR A 62 6.88 8.19 17.18
N ARG A 63 6.23 8.17 18.36
CA ARG A 63 4.77 8.19 18.45
C ARG A 63 4.29 9.62 18.58
N TRP A 64 3.18 9.94 17.94
CA TRP A 64 2.54 11.24 18.06
C TRP A 64 2.17 11.53 19.51
N PRO A 65 2.66 12.64 20.08
CA PRO A 65 2.41 12.98 21.48
C PRO A 65 0.91 13.10 21.77
N ASN A 66 0.50 12.59 22.93
CA ASN A 66 -0.89 12.65 23.40
C ASN A 66 -1.90 12.00 22.44
N ARG A 67 -1.45 11.17 21.49
CA ARG A 67 -2.31 10.55 20.47
C ARG A 67 -3.01 11.59 19.58
N ILE A 68 -2.42 12.77 19.40
CA ILE A 68 -2.92 13.84 18.57
C ILE A 68 -2.00 14.00 17.37
N ILE A 69 -2.56 13.83 16.17
CA ILE A 69 -1.88 14.01 14.91
C ILE A 69 -2.34 15.35 14.33
N TYR A 70 -1.42 16.30 14.26
CA TYR A 70 -1.71 17.52 13.53
C TYR A 70 -1.43 17.32 12.05
N TYR A 71 -2.34 17.79 11.18
CA TYR A 71 -2.18 17.73 9.76
C TYR A 71 -2.56 19.05 9.09
N HIS A 72 -2.01 19.30 7.93
CA HIS A 72 -2.38 20.40 7.06
C HIS A 72 -2.52 19.87 5.63
N ILE A 73 -3.69 20.04 5.02
CA ILE A 73 -3.91 19.72 3.62
C ILE A 73 -3.65 20.98 2.82
N ASN A 74 -2.70 20.89 1.88
CA ASN A 74 -2.25 22.04 1.12
C ASN A 74 -3.42 22.70 0.36
N SER A 75 -3.44 24.03 0.31
CA SER A 75 -4.57 24.81 -0.20
C SER A 75 -4.81 24.67 -1.72
N TYR A 76 -3.83 24.14 -2.48
CA TYR A 76 -4.01 23.85 -3.90
C TYR A 76 -4.75 22.53 -4.16
N ILE A 77 -4.93 21.68 -3.15
CA ILE A 77 -5.76 20.47 -3.24
C ILE A 77 -7.22 20.91 -3.22
N ASP A 78 -7.98 20.53 -4.25
CA ASP A 78 -9.38 20.91 -4.38
C ASP A 78 -10.26 20.30 -3.26
N GLU A 79 -11.49 20.78 -3.15
CA GLU A 79 -12.39 20.43 -2.06
C GLU A 79 -12.80 18.96 -2.09
N GLU A 80 -12.96 18.36 -3.26
CA GLU A 80 -13.37 16.95 -3.39
C GLU A 80 -12.27 16.03 -2.89
N HIS A 81 -11.03 16.23 -3.33
CA HIS A 81 -9.86 15.49 -2.87
C HIS A 81 -9.59 15.74 -1.38
N ARG A 82 -9.74 16.98 -0.89
CA ARG A 82 -9.65 17.30 0.55
C ARG A 82 -10.64 16.49 1.36
N ASN A 83 -11.91 16.44 0.96
CA ASN A 83 -12.96 15.70 1.65
C ASN A 83 -12.66 14.20 1.65
N HIS A 84 -12.07 13.69 0.57
CA HIS A 84 -11.68 12.29 0.48
C HIS A 84 -10.53 11.95 1.45
N ILE A 85 -9.52 12.83 1.57
CA ILE A 85 -8.44 12.71 2.57
C ILE A 85 -9.01 12.73 3.99
N VAL A 86 -9.92 13.65 4.29
CA VAL A 86 -10.59 13.72 5.61
C VAL A 86 -11.38 12.44 5.89
N SER A 87 -12.00 11.83 4.87
CA SER A 87 -12.70 10.56 5.02
C SER A 87 -11.74 9.42 5.42
N ALA A 88 -10.53 9.38 4.87
CA ALA A 88 -9.50 8.43 5.28
C ALA A 88 -9.04 8.66 6.73
N ILE A 89 -8.85 9.92 7.13
CA ILE A 89 -8.54 10.29 8.50
C ILE A 89 -9.63 9.78 9.46
N HIS A 90 -10.91 10.02 9.15
CA HIS A 90 -12.02 9.53 9.95
C HIS A 90 -12.08 8.00 10.06
N LYS A 91 -11.62 7.26 9.04
CA LYS A 91 -11.49 5.80 9.15
C LYS A 91 -10.53 5.41 10.26
N ILE A 92 -9.36 6.07 10.34
CA ILE A 92 -8.36 5.80 11.39
C ILE A 92 -8.89 6.20 12.76
N GLU A 93 -9.55 7.35 12.89
CA GLU A 93 -10.15 7.79 14.16
C GLU A 93 -11.24 6.83 14.64
N SER A 94 -12.05 6.29 13.74
CA SER A 94 -13.18 5.43 14.09
C SER A 94 -12.76 4.08 14.69
N ILE A 95 -11.52 3.64 14.47
CA ILE A 95 -11.02 2.32 14.90
C ILE A 95 -9.90 2.42 15.95
N SER A 96 -9.58 3.62 16.41
CA SER A 96 -8.47 3.85 17.33
C SER A 96 -8.81 4.95 18.36
N CYS A 97 -7.88 5.21 19.27
CA CYS A 97 -7.97 6.33 20.20
C CYS A 97 -7.21 7.57 19.70
N LEU A 98 -6.84 7.58 18.44
CA LEU A 98 -6.14 8.71 17.85
C LEU A 98 -7.12 9.83 17.52
N THR A 99 -6.61 11.07 17.54
CA THR A 99 -7.36 12.25 17.15
C THR A 99 -6.53 13.05 16.15
N PHE A 100 -7.13 13.35 15.02
CA PHE A 100 -6.51 14.21 14.03
C PHE A 100 -7.04 15.64 14.16
N LYS A 101 -6.15 16.62 14.07
CA LYS A 101 -6.50 18.04 14.16
C LYS A 101 -5.83 18.81 13.05
N GLU A 102 -6.57 19.66 12.38
CA GLU A 102 -5.98 20.56 11.41
C GLU A 102 -5.02 21.53 12.13
N ALA A 103 -3.82 21.66 11.55
CA ALA A 103 -2.76 22.47 12.12
C ALA A 103 -3.10 23.96 12.03
N THR A 104 -2.95 24.68 13.15
CA THR A 104 -3.02 26.14 13.18
C THR A 104 -1.68 26.76 12.82
N THR A 105 -1.63 28.07 12.60
CA THR A 105 -0.40 28.80 12.28
C THR A 105 0.69 28.67 13.34
N ASP A 106 0.32 28.38 14.59
CA ASP A 106 1.27 28.20 15.70
C ASP A 106 1.77 26.76 15.84
N GLN A 107 1.19 25.81 15.09
CA GLN A 107 1.58 24.41 15.14
C GLN A 107 2.91 24.19 14.43
N LYS A 108 3.93 23.74 15.18
CA LYS A 108 5.29 23.55 14.66
C LYS A 108 5.52 22.21 14.00
N TYR A 109 4.75 21.19 14.37
CA TYR A 109 4.96 19.81 13.97
C TYR A 109 3.66 19.21 13.47
N TYR A 110 3.60 18.87 12.20
CA TYR A 110 2.38 18.32 11.57
C TYR A 110 2.72 17.56 10.31
N VAL A 111 1.78 16.74 9.86
CA VAL A 111 1.80 16.10 8.55
C VAL A 111 1.32 17.11 7.52
N ASN A 112 2.18 17.52 6.60
CA ASN A 112 1.84 18.38 5.47
C ASN A 112 1.42 17.49 4.28
N VAL A 113 0.12 17.41 4.03
CA VAL A 113 -0.43 16.65 2.92
C VAL A 113 -0.30 17.45 1.64
N THR A 114 0.44 16.91 0.69
CA THR A 114 0.69 17.46 -0.64
C THR A 114 0.10 16.56 -1.73
N SER A 115 0.00 17.08 -2.95
CA SER A 115 -0.48 16.34 -4.11
C SER A 115 0.42 16.67 -5.30
N GLU A 116 1.69 16.28 -5.15
CA GLU A 116 2.74 16.52 -6.14
C GLU A 116 2.98 15.26 -6.98
N GLU A 117 3.56 15.41 -8.16
CA GLU A 117 4.01 14.28 -8.97
C GLU A 117 5.05 13.42 -8.20
N GLY A 118 5.15 12.15 -8.56
CA GLY A 118 6.16 11.25 -7.98
C GLY A 118 5.59 10.19 -7.04
N GLY A 119 4.30 9.88 -7.14
CA GLY A 119 3.66 8.77 -6.41
C GLY A 119 3.14 9.14 -5.03
N CYS A 120 2.80 8.11 -4.27
CA CYS A 120 2.38 8.22 -2.88
C CYS A 120 3.58 7.93 -1.98
N PHE A 121 3.75 8.70 -0.92
CA PHE A 121 4.82 8.44 0.06
C PHE A 121 4.60 9.20 1.36
N SER A 122 5.18 8.68 2.43
CA SER A 122 5.14 9.32 3.73
C SER A 122 6.45 9.15 4.51
N TYR A 123 6.71 10.07 5.43
CA TYR A 123 7.68 9.84 6.51
C TYR A 123 7.09 8.89 7.54
N ILE A 124 7.97 8.13 8.23
CA ILE A 124 7.54 7.13 9.20
C ILE A 124 7.55 7.70 10.61
N GLY A 125 6.38 7.64 11.28
CA GLY A 125 6.21 8.07 12.66
C GLY A 125 6.33 9.58 12.86
N TYR A 126 6.34 10.02 14.10
CA TYR A 126 6.49 11.42 14.50
C TYR A 126 7.95 11.87 14.49
N LEU A 127 8.27 12.92 13.73
CA LEU A 127 9.64 13.39 13.53
C LEU A 127 9.98 14.71 14.25
N ASN A 128 9.07 15.23 15.04
CA ASN A 128 9.25 16.53 15.73
C ASN A 128 9.57 17.68 14.76
N ARG A 129 8.99 17.65 13.57
CA ARG A 129 9.09 18.68 12.51
C ARG A 129 7.87 18.61 11.60
N VAL A 130 7.75 19.54 10.67
CA VAL A 130 6.85 19.39 9.54
C VAL A 130 7.34 18.23 8.68
N GLN A 131 6.46 17.28 8.38
CA GLN A 131 6.76 16.08 7.60
C GLN A 131 5.75 15.92 6.46
N GLN A 132 6.23 15.64 5.28
CA GLN A 132 5.40 15.50 4.09
C GLN A 132 4.73 14.13 4.05
N LEU A 133 3.48 14.12 3.60
CA LEU A 133 2.76 12.96 3.08
C LEU A 133 2.28 13.38 1.70
N ASN A 134 2.76 12.71 0.66
CA ASN A 134 2.39 13.04 -0.71
C ASN A 134 1.38 12.06 -1.28
N LEU A 135 0.38 12.57 -1.94
CA LEU A 135 -0.63 11.82 -2.68
C LEU A 135 -0.66 12.38 -4.10
N GLN A 136 0.06 11.77 -5.04
CA GLN A 136 0.04 12.22 -6.43
C GLN A 136 -1.39 12.40 -6.90
N ASN A 137 -1.66 13.49 -7.60
CA ASN A 137 -3.00 13.85 -8.04
C ASN A 137 -3.54 12.83 -9.05
N ASN A 138 -4.36 11.92 -8.56
CA ASN A 138 -5.11 10.94 -9.33
C ASN A 138 -6.61 11.19 -9.14
N GLU A 139 -7.44 10.67 -10.01
CA GLU A 139 -8.88 10.67 -9.80
C GLU A 139 -9.25 9.92 -8.51
N ILE A 140 -10.33 10.36 -7.84
CA ILE A 140 -10.81 9.70 -6.61
C ILE A 140 -11.13 8.23 -6.89
N GLY A 141 -10.61 7.35 -6.04
CA GLY A 141 -10.71 5.90 -6.17
C GLY A 141 -9.60 5.26 -7.02
N VAL A 142 -8.66 6.06 -7.54
CA VAL A 142 -7.54 5.59 -8.38
C VAL A 142 -6.21 5.97 -7.75
N GLY A 143 -5.21 5.11 -7.88
CA GLY A 143 -3.83 5.38 -7.47
C GLY A 143 -3.73 5.86 -6.02
N CYS A 144 -3.04 6.99 -5.78
CA CYS A 144 -2.90 7.58 -4.44
C CYS A 144 -4.23 8.03 -3.82
N PHE A 145 -5.28 8.25 -4.62
CA PHE A 145 -6.60 8.62 -4.13
C PHE A 145 -7.57 7.44 -3.99
N ARG A 146 -7.10 6.18 -3.97
CA ARG A 146 -7.85 5.08 -3.35
C ARG A 146 -7.93 5.35 -1.85
N LEU A 147 -9.10 5.20 -1.25
CA LEU A 147 -9.32 5.54 0.17
C LEU A 147 -8.28 4.86 1.09
N TYR A 148 -8.02 3.58 0.86
CA TYR A 148 -7.11 2.81 1.71
C TYR A 148 -5.64 2.94 1.31
N THR A 149 -5.30 3.52 0.17
CA THR A 149 -3.94 4.04 -0.11
C THR A 149 -3.67 5.28 0.73
N ILE A 150 -4.64 6.19 0.86
CA ILE A 150 -4.50 7.35 1.76
C ILE A 150 -4.35 6.89 3.22
N VAL A 151 -5.14 5.89 3.64
CA VAL A 151 -5.01 5.29 4.99
C VAL A 151 -3.61 4.68 5.17
N HIS A 152 -3.08 3.96 4.17
CA HIS A 152 -1.75 3.37 4.16
C HIS A 152 -0.67 4.43 4.42
N GLU A 153 -0.70 5.54 3.69
CA GLU A 153 0.27 6.63 3.87
C GLU A 153 0.17 7.26 5.27
N PHE A 154 -1.03 7.43 5.79
CA PHE A 154 -1.19 7.87 7.18
C PHE A 154 -0.69 6.84 8.19
N LEU A 155 -0.82 5.53 7.93
CA LEU A 155 -0.25 4.51 8.81
C LEU A 155 1.28 4.59 8.84
N HIS A 156 1.94 4.91 7.73
CA HIS A 156 3.38 5.25 7.75
C HIS A 156 3.64 6.45 8.65
N ALA A 157 2.90 7.55 8.50
CA ALA A 157 3.02 8.72 9.38
C ALA A 157 2.76 8.40 10.86
N LEU A 158 2.01 7.33 11.15
CA LEU A 158 1.77 6.81 12.49
C LEU A 158 2.86 5.84 12.97
N GLY A 159 3.74 5.37 12.10
CA GLY A 159 4.89 4.54 12.43
C GLY A 159 4.81 3.10 11.92
N PHE A 160 3.94 2.76 11.00
CA PHE A 160 3.90 1.44 10.36
C PHE A 160 4.94 1.32 9.26
N PHE A 161 5.47 0.11 9.11
CA PHE A 161 6.29 -0.35 7.99
C PHE A 161 5.48 -1.37 7.18
N HIS A 162 6.04 -1.83 6.07
CA HIS A 162 5.36 -2.82 5.27
C HIS A 162 5.36 -4.20 5.91
N GLN A 163 4.27 -4.93 5.70
CA GLN A 163 4.06 -6.24 6.29
C GLN A 163 5.01 -7.30 5.71
N GLN A 164 5.33 -7.24 4.40
CA GLN A 164 6.26 -8.18 3.75
C GLN A 164 7.70 -8.05 4.24
N SER A 165 8.05 -6.99 4.96
CA SER A 165 9.37 -6.79 5.55
C SER A 165 9.45 -7.27 7.01
N ALA A 166 8.40 -7.93 7.53
CA ALA A 166 8.38 -8.52 8.86
C ALA A 166 9.50 -9.55 9.04
N ALA A 167 10.00 -9.66 10.28
CA ALA A 167 11.14 -10.51 10.61
C ALA A 167 10.90 -12.00 10.29
N ASP A 168 9.67 -12.45 10.43
CA ASP A 168 9.20 -13.82 10.23
C ASP A 168 8.55 -14.05 8.85
N ARG A 169 8.59 -13.06 7.94
CA ARG A 169 7.85 -13.11 6.67
C ARG A 169 8.12 -14.37 5.84
N ASP A 170 9.34 -14.95 5.92
CA ASP A 170 9.71 -16.14 5.12
C ASP A 170 8.96 -17.42 5.56
N GLU A 171 8.28 -17.39 6.70
CA GLU A 171 7.36 -18.45 7.12
C GLU A 171 6.00 -18.36 6.39
N TYR A 172 5.71 -17.23 5.72
CA TYR A 172 4.41 -16.88 5.13
C TYR A 172 4.49 -16.59 3.63
N VAL A 173 5.55 -15.95 3.18
CA VAL A 173 5.73 -15.59 1.77
C VAL A 173 7.12 -15.96 1.27
N GLN A 174 7.19 -16.31 0.01
CA GLN A 174 8.44 -16.47 -0.74
C GLN A 174 8.67 -15.21 -1.59
N ILE A 175 9.86 -14.64 -1.50
CA ILE A 175 10.32 -13.62 -2.44
C ILE A 175 11.01 -14.30 -3.62
N VAL A 176 10.57 -13.96 -4.82
CA VAL A 176 11.06 -14.52 -6.09
C VAL A 176 12.02 -13.50 -6.71
N GLU A 177 13.27 -13.52 -6.27
CA GLU A 177 14.28 -12.51 -6.63
C GLU A 177 14.52 -12.41 -8.14
N GLU A 178 14.43 -13.52 -8.87
CA GLU A 178 14.59 -13.54 -10.32
C GLU A 178 13.55 -12.73 -11.07
N ASN A 179 12.41 -12.39 -10.46
CA ASN A 179 11.36 -11.57 -11.05
C ASN A 179 11.47 -10.09 -10.68
N ILE A 180 12.32 -9.73 -9.71
CA ILE A 180 12.48 -8.36 -9.25
C ILE A 180 13.28 -7.55 -10.28
N THR A 181 12.89 -6.28 -10.48
CA THR A 181 13.64 -5.32 -11.28
C THR A 181 15.03 -5.13 -10.69
N GLU A 182 16.05 -5.22 -11.53
CA GLU A 182 17.45 -5.09 -11.12
C GLU A 182 17.70 -3.79 -10.35
N GLY A 183 18.32 -3.90 -9.18
CA GLY A 183 18.58 -2.80 -8.27
C GLY A 183 17.42 -2.44 -7.34
N MET A 184 16.28 -3.17 -7.38
CA MET A 184 15.14 -2.96 -6.49
C MET A 184 15.02 -4.04 -5.40
N GLU A 185 15.96 -4.97 -5.32
CA GLU A 185 15.96 -6.10 -4.38
C GLU A 185 15.95 -5.64 -2.92
N PHE A 186 16.60 -4.51 -2.61
CA PHE A 186 16.64 -3.93 -1.27
C PHE A 186 15.25 -3.55 -0.71
N ASN A 187 14.24 -3.37 -1.56
CA ASN A 187 12.85 -3.11 -1.13
C ASN A 187 12.17 -4.36 -0.53
N PHE A 188 12.84 -5.49 -0.58
CA PHE A 188 12.38 -6.74 0.01
C PHE A 188 13.24 -7.18 1.21
N ASP A 189 14.08 -6.30 1.74
CA ASP A 189 14.87 -6.59 2.94
C ASP A 189 13.95 -6.82 4.15
N LYS A 190 14.34 -7.77 5.00
CA LYS A 190 13.62 -8.01 6.26
C LYS A 190 14.14 -7.11 7.37
N TYR A 191 13.26 -6.63 8.19
CA TYR A 191 13.62 -6.05 9.46
C TYR A 191 13.89 -7.15 10.51
N THR A 192 14.65 -6.81 11.53
CA THR A 192 14.85 -7.70 12.67
C THR A 192 13.76 -7.47 13.71
N GLN A 193 13.53 -8.47 14.57
CA GLN A 193 12.62 -8.33 15.73
C GLN A 193 13.04 -7.22 16.70
N GLU A 194 14.29 -6.79 16.65
CA GLU A 194 14.77 -5.63 17.42
C GLU A 194 14.32 -4.30 16.80
N THR A 195 14.08 -4.29 15.50
CA THR A 195 13.68 -3.11 14.74
C THR A 195 12.18 -2.94 14.70
N VAL A 196 11.44 -4.02 14.40
CA VAL A 196 9.98 -4.01 14.29
C VAL A 196 9.34 -4.78 15.45
N ASN A 197 8.11 -4.38 15.80
CA ASN A 197 7.31 -5.04 16.83
C ASN A 197 5.97 -5.46 16.23
N ASP A 198 5.68 -6.74 16.26
CA ASP A 198 4.42 -7.31 15.80
C ASP A 198 3.27 -7.12 16.81
N PHE A 199 3.59 -6.63 18.03
CA PHE A 199 2.66 -6.48 19.14
C PHE A 199 1.97 -7.78 19.56
N GLY A 200 2.58 -8.93 19.25
CA GLY A 200 2.04 -10.27 19.52
C GLY A 200 1.04 -10.77 18.48
N GLU A 201 0.82 -10.00 17.42
CA GLU A 201 -0.02 -10.41 16.29
C GLU A 201 0.79 -11.24 15.29
N LYS A 202 0.13 -12.19 14.63
CA LYS A 202 0.73 -12.99 13.56
C LYS A 202 0.89 -12.18 12.28
N TYR A 203 1.69 -12.72 11.35
CA TYR A 203 1.78 -12.21 9.99
C TYR A 203 0.40 -12.11 9.34
N ASP A 204 0.17 -11.02 8.63
CA ASP A 204 -1.15 -10.72 8.11
C ASP A 204 -1.10 -10.49 6.59
N TYR A 205 -1.54 -11.49 5.84
CA TYR A 205 -1.67 -11.40 4.39
C TYR A 205 -2.64 -10.30 3.93
N GLY A 206 -3.66 -10.00 4.76
CA GLY A 206 -4.69 -9.01 4.47
C GLY A 206 -4.36 -7.60 4.94
N SER A 207 -3.16 -7.38 5.51
CA SER A 207 -2.76 -6.05 5.95
C SER A 207 -2.79 -5.04 4.80
N VAL A 208 -3.33 -3.85 5.07
CA VAL A 208 -3.27 -2.73 4.13
C VAL A 208 -1.82 -2.27 3.86
N MET A 209 -0.89 -2.65 4.75
CA MET A 209 0.54 -2.39 4.62
C MET A 209 1.30 -3.47 3.86
N HIS A 210 0.63 -4.45 3.25
CA HIS A 210 1.28 -5.50 2.48
C HIS A 210 1.41 -5.10 1.00
N TYR A 211 2.57 -5.38 0.40
CA TYR A 211 2.75 -5.24 -1.05
C TYR A 211 1.82 -6.15 -1.83
N GLY A 212 1.50 -5.74 -3.05
CA GLY A 212 0.89 -6.63 -4.03
C GLY A 212 1.87 -7.70 -4.54
N PRO A 213 1.33 -8.79 -5.12
CA PRO A 213 2.14 -9.94 -5.54
C PRO A 213 3.12 -9.63 -6.69
N TYR A 214 2.97 -8.50 -7.36
CA TYR A 214 3.79 -8.09 -8.51
C TYR A 214 4.65 -6.86 -8.23
N ALA A 215 4.83 -6.48 -6.96
CA ALA A 215 5.62 -5.33 -6.57
C ALA A 215 7.03 -5.39 -7.17
N PHE A 216 7.47 -4.31 -7.82
CA PHE A 216 8.76 -4.20 -8.51
C PHE A 216 9.06 -5.31 -9.54
N SER A 217 8.05 -5.94 -10.13
CA SER A 217 8.24 -7.00 -11.13
C SER A 217 8.81 -6.43 -12.44
N LYS A 218 9.89 -7.07 -12.96
CA LYS A 218 10.50 -6.72 -14.26
C LYS A 218 9.85 -7.40 -15.46
N ASN A 219 9.12 -8.47 -15.23
CA ASN A 219 8.63 -9.37 -16.28
C ASN A 219 7.12 -9.62 -16.21
N GLY A 220 6.42 -9.02 -15.24
CA GLY A 220 4.99 -9.25 -15.01
C GLY A 220 4.68 -10.55 -14.25
N GLU A 221 5.71 -11.26 -13.78
CA GLU A 221 5.55 -12.42 -12.92
C GLU A 221 5.57 -12.01 -11.43
N ARG A 222 5.08 -12.88 -10.56
CA ARG A 222 5.00 -12.60 -9.13
C ARG A 222 6.38 -12.47 -8.51
N THR A 223 6.58 -11.42 -7.73
CA THR A 223 7.76 -11.19 -6.89
C THR A 223 7.53 -11.66 -5.47
N ILE A 224 6.26 -11.75 -5.05
CA ILE A 224 5.83 -12.28 -3.75
C ILE A 224 4.83 -13.41 -3.99
N VAL A 225 5.10 -14.58 -3.42
CA VAL A 225 4.21 -15.74 -3.47
C VAL A 225 3.81 -16.13 -2.05
N ALA A 226 2.51 -16.17 -1.78
CA ALA A 226 2.01 -16.65 -0.50
C ALA A 226 2.27 -18.17 -0.35
N LEU A 227 2.71 -18.60 0.83
CA LEU A 227 2.95 -20.03 1.12
C LEU A 227 1.68 -20.74 1.58
N GLU A 228 0.66 -20.00 1.99
CA GLU A 228 -0.65 -20.53 2.37
C GLU A 228 -1.59 -20.45 1.17
N GLU A 229 -2.20 -21.57 0.82
CA GLU A 229 -3.16 -21.68 -0.29
C GLU A 229 -4.35 -20.73 -0.10
N GLY A 230 -4.73 -20.01 -1.16
CA GLY A 230 -5.85 -19.07 -1.16
C GLY A 230 -5.52 -17.68 -0.61
N LYS A 231 -4.25 -17.40 -0.31
CA LYS A 231 -3.80 -16.06 0.13
C LYS A 231 -3.21 -15.22 -1.01
N GLU A 232 -3.01 -15.79 -2.18
CA GLU A 232 -2.37 -15.13 -3.32
C GLU A 232 -3.11 -13.89 -3.81
N ASP A 233 -4.44 -13.88 -3.66
CA ASP A 233 -5.30 -12.77 -4.10
C ASP A 233 -5.66 -11.81 -2.96
N VAL A 234 -5.14 -12.09 -1.74
CA VAL A 234 -5.39 -11.26 -0.55
C VAL A 234 -4.29 -10.21 -0.38
N ILE A 235 -3.04 -10.60 -0.67
CA ILE A 235 -1.89 -9.70 -0.51
C ILE A 235 -1.99 -8.48 -1.45
N GLY A 236 -1.68 -7.31 -0.91
CA GLY A 236 -1.71 -6.04 -1.66
C GLY A 236 -3.09 -5.41 -1.78
N GLN A 237 -4.07 -5.87 -1.00
CA GLN A 237 -5.39 -5.26 -0.99
C GLN A 237 -5.35 -3.80 -0.49
N ARG A 238 -6.23 -2.95 -1.05
CA ARG A 238 -6.46 -1.56 -0.65
C ARG A 238 -7.95 -1.31 -0.50
N LEU A 239 -8.65 -2.26 0.18
CA LEU A 239 -10.11 -2.26 0.34
C LEU A 239 -10.52 -1.92 1.76
N GLU A 240 -9.73 -2.35 2.77
CA GLU A 240 -10.05 -2.16 4.18
C GLU A 240 -8.80 -2.32 5.07
N LEU A 241 -8.91 -1.85 6.32
CA LEU A 241 -7.97 -2.21 7.39
C LEU A 241 -8.32 -3.61 7.89
N SER A 242 -7.32 -4.47 8.01
CA SER A 242 -7.50 -5.77 8.64
C SER A 242 -7.74 -5.63 10.15
N GLU A 243 -8.29 -6.67 10.78
CA GLU A 243 -8.38 -6.74 12.24
C GLU A 243 -6.99 -6.64 12.91
N THR A 244 -5.98 -7.19 12.27
CA THR A 244 -4.59 -7.16 12.73
C THR A 244 -3.99 -5.76 12.63
N ASP A 245 -4.23 -5.04 11.53
CA ASP A 245 -3.84 -3.63 11.41
C ASP A 245 -4.43 -2.79 12.55
N ILE A 246 -5.73 -2.98 12.83
CA ILE A 246 -6.44 -2.29 13.91
C ILE A 246 -5.84 -2.62 15.27
N LYS A 247 -5.59 -3.89 15.56
CA LYS A 247 -5.00 -4.34 16.83
C LYS A 247 -3.59 -3.78 17.01
N LYS A 248 -2.75 -3.85 15.98
CA LYS A 248 -1.39 -3.29 15.99
C LYS A 248 -1.41 -1.78 16.25
N LEU A 249 -2.30 -1.03 15.58
CA LEU A 249 -2.43 0.42 15.77
C LEU A 249 -2.83 0.75 17.21
N ASN A 250 -3.83 0.07 17.74
CA ASN A 250 -4.32 0.30 19.10
C ASN A 250 -3.27 -0.11 20.16
N ALA A 251 -2.53 -1.19 19.95
CA ALA A 251 -1.44 -1.61 20.81
C ALA A 251 -0.27 -0.62 20.78
N MET A 252 0.11 -0.16 19.57
CA MET A 252 1.17 0.82 19.37
C MET A 252 0.94 2.12 20.14
N TYR A 253 -0.31 2.61 20.16
CA TYR A 253 -0.69 3.85 20.84
C TYR A 253 -1.28 3.62 22.22
N LYS A 254 -1.25 2.37 22.71
CA LYS A 254 -1.79 1.99 24.04
C LYS A 254 -3.20 2.51 24.23
N CYS A 255 -4.05 2.29 23.22
CA CYS A 255 -5.44 2.71 23.29
C CYS A 255 -6.16 1.95 24.40
N PRO A 256 -7.05 2.61 25.17
CA PRO A 256 -7.86 1.91 26.17
C PRO A 256 -8.69 0.82 25.47
N THR A 257 -8.63 -0.39 25.99
CA THR A 257 -9.59 -1.42 25.59
C THR A 257 -10.97 -0.95 26.04
N VAL A 258 -11.89 -0.81 25.11
CA VAL A 258 -13.29 -0.60 25.46
C VAL A 258 -13.68 -1.83 26.28
N LYS A 259 -13.90 -1.67 27.59
CA LYS A 259 -14.52 -2.73 28.38
C LYS A 259 -15.95 -2.83 27.87
N GLU A 260 -16.26 -3.98 27.25
CA GLU A 260 -17.63 -4.36 26.95
C GLU A 260 -18.54 -4.27 28.17
#